data_6231c68855caf2db4826487230042be9
#
_entry.id   6231c68855caf2db4826487230042be9
#
_cell.length_a   1.000
_cell.length_b   1.000
_cell.length_c   1.000
_cell.angle_alpha   90.00
_cell.angle_beta   90.00
_cell.angle_gamma   90.00
#
_symmetry.space_group_name_H-M   'P 1'
#
loop_
_entity.id
_entity.type
_entity.pdbx_description
1 polymer ?
#
loop_
_entity_poly.entity_id
_entity_poly.type
_entity_poly.pdbx_seq_one_letter_code
_entity_poly.pdbx_strand_id
1 'polypeptide(L)'
;MEEKMIAIKKIIAVGGVLLGTAGIVHAYLRTAPSKAAREFTDLAEDLLKGTEPAKGRFTEADIATLPGPVRRHLRRCGHLGKLKMAYMKVVFPDVAFSLGKGKKPIKIAYTQYNFVNRPDRIAYIDSSLY
;
A
#
# COMPACT_ATOMS: atom_id res chain seq x y z
N MET A 1 -33.81 49.97 -5.82
CA MET A 1 -33.64 48.76 -6.66
C MET A 1 -32.20 48.25 -6.64
N GLU A 2 -31.26 49.14 -6.71
CA GLU A 2 -29.80 48.83 -6.72
C GLU A 2 -29.28 48.14 -5.45
N GLU A 3 -29.66 48.60 -4.24
CA GLU A 3 -29.25 47.99 -2.98
C GLU A 3 -29.68 46.51 -2.83
N LYS A 4 -30.92 46.20 -3.26
CA LYS A 4 -31.40 44.80 -3.25
C LYS A 4 -30.60 43.90 -4.19
N MET A 5 -30.20 44.43 -5.34
CA MET A 5 -29.38 43.69 -6.31
C MET A 5 -27.95 43.45 -5.80
N ILE A 6 -27.38 44.43 -5.10
CA ILE A 6 -26.07 44.29 -4.44
C ILE A 6 -26.14 43.24 -3.31
N ALA A 7 -27.19 43.26 -2.51
CA ALA A 7 -27.38 42.29 -1.44
C ALA A 7 -27.52 40.85 -2.00
N ILE A 8 -28.28 40.64 -3.05
CA ILE A 8 -28.43 39.35 -3.72
C ILE A 8 -27.08 38.85 -4.28
N LYS A 9 -26.33 39.72 -4.96
CA LYS A 9 -25.01 39.36 -5.48
C LYS A 9 -24.04 38.93 -4.35
N LYS A 10 -24.04 39.61 -3.20
CA LYS A 10 -23.25 39.25 -2.02
C LYS A 10 -23.67 37.90 -1.46
N ILE A 11 -24.95 37.60 -1.34
CA ILE A 11 -25.48 36.33 -0.86
C ILE A 11 -25.05 35.19 -1.79
N ILE A 12 -25.16 35.39 -3.10
CA ILE A 12 -24.76 34.39 -4.10
C ILE A 12 -23.22 34.14 -4.01
N ALA A 13 -22.43 35.19 -3.89
CA ALA A 13 -20.97 35.06 -3.77
C ALA A 13 -20.56 34.29 -2.49
N VAL A 14 -21.15 34.63 -1.34
CA VAL A 14 -20.89 33.94 -0.08
C VAL A 14 -21.35 32.48 -0.15
N GLY A 15 -22.53 32.22 -0.69
CA GLY A 15 -23.06 30.87 -0.90
C GLY A 15 -22.14 30.01 -1.81
N GLY A 16 -21.65 30.62 -2.90
CA GLY A 16 -20.72 29.95 -3.81
C GLY A 16 -19.39 29.60 -3.16
N VAL A 17 -18.84 30.49 -2.34
CA VAL A 17 -17.60 30.21 -1.57
C VAL A 17 -17.80 29.08 -0.57
N LEU A 18 -18.91 29.10 0.18
CA LEU A 18 -19.21 28.06 1.17
C LEU A 18 -19.40 26.68 0.52
N LEU A 19 -20.10 26.60 -0.60
CA LEU A 19 -20.28 25.35 -1.33
C LEU A 19 -18.97 24.86 -1.95
N GLY A 20 -18.16 25.77 -2.47
CA GLY A 20 -16.83 25.44 -3.01
C GLY A 20 -15.90 24.89 -1.95
N THR A 21 -15.82 25.53 -0.79
CA THR A 21 -15.00 25.05 0.33
C THR A 21 -15.49 23.71 0.88
N ALA A 22 -16.79 23.52 1.02
CA ALA A 22 -17.36 22.25 1.44
C ALA A 22 -17.03 21.11 0.45
N GLY A 23 -17.09 21.39 -0.86
CA GLY A 23 -16.70 20.44 -1.90
C GLY A 23 -15.21 20.05 -1.83
N ILE A 24 -14.33 21.02 -1.63
CA ILE A 24 -12.88 20.79 -1.49
C ILE A 24 -12.59 19.97 -0.23
N VAL A 25 -13.19 20.33 0.90
CA VAL A 25 -13.03 19.57 2.16
C VAL A 25 -13.54 18.15 2.01
N HIS A 26 -14.69 17.95 1.38
CA HIS A 26 -15.25 16.63 1.13
C HIS A 26 -14.33 15.79 0.24
N ALA A 27 -13.82 16.35 -0.85
CA ALA A 27 -12.87 15.68 -1.74
C ALA A 27 -11.57 15.30 -1.00
N TYR A 28 -11.04 16.22 -0.18
CA TYR A 28 -9.86 15.98 0.63
C TYR A 28 -10.07 14.83 1.63
N LEU A 29 -11.19 14.85 2.36
CA LEU A 29 -11.53 13.80 3.34
C LEU A 29 -11.70 12.42 2.68
N ARG A 30 -12.15 12.37 1.42
CA ARG A 30 -12.26 11.12 0.66
C ARG A 30 -10.95 10.62 0.08
N THR A 31 -10.01 11.51 -0.20
CA THR A 31 -8.73 11.16 -0.84
C THR A 31 -7.56 11.08 0.13
N ALA A 32 -7.69 11.68 1.31
CA ALA A 32 -6.62 11.64 2.32
C ALA A 32 -6.38 10.20 2.81
N PRO A 33 -5.12 9.78 2.88
CA PRO A 33 -4.79 8.46 3.43
C PRO A 33 -5.32 8.31 4.85
N SER A 34 -5.82 7.14 5.19
CA SER A 34 -6.25 6.82 6.54
C SER A 34 -5.07 6.94 7.53
N LYS A 35 -5.36 7.08 8.82
CA LYS A 35 -4.31 7.09 9.86
C LYS A 35 -3.46 5.83 9.75
N ALA A 36 -4.08 4.66 9.62
CA ALA A 36 -3.39 3.39 9.48
C ALA A 36 -2.51 3.32 8.23
N ALA A 37 -2.95 3.90 7.09
CA ALA A 37 -2.14 3.96 5.88
C ALA A 37 -0.89 4.83 6.07
N ARG A 38 -1.01 5.95 6.78
CA ARG A 38 0.15 6.81 7.11
C ARG A 38 1.12 6.10 8.04
N GLU A 39 0.63 5.54 9.14
CA GLU A 39 1.46 4.79 10.10
C GLU A 39 2.20 3.62 9.42
N PHE A 40 1.51 2.90 8.52
CA PHE A 40 2.15 1.85 7.72
C PHE A 40 3.25 2.41 6.82
N THR A 41 3.01 3.55 6.16
CA THR A 41 3.99 4.17 5.27
C THR A 41 5.23 4.62 6.05
N ASP A 42 5.02 5.31 7.18
CA ASP A 42 6.10 5.80 8.04
C ASP A 42 6.95 4.62 8.56
N LEU A 43 6.29 3.56 9.05
CA LEU A 43 6.98 2.35 9.52
C LEU A 43 7.73 1.65 8.38
N ALA A 44 7.13 1.56 7.18
CA ALA A 44 7.79 0.96 6.02
C ALA A 44 9.04 1.75 5.63
N GLU A 45 8.96 3.08 5.62
CA GLU A 45 10.11 3.94 5.33
C GLU A 45 11.23 3.78 6.35
N ASP A 46 10.91 3.72 7.64
CA ASP A 46 11.90 3.56 8.69
C ASP A 46 12.61 2.18 8.59
N LEU A 47 11.84 1.13 8.33
CA LEU A 47 12.39 -0.19 8.11
C LEU A 47 13.29 -0.24 6.85
N LEU A 48 12.88 0.42 5.78
CA LEU A 48 13.66 0.52 4.54
C LEU A 48 14.96 1.30 4.74
N LYS A 49 14.92 2.44 5.43
CA LYS A 49 16.12 3.24 5.78
C LYS A 49 17.14 2.43 6.58
N GLY A 50 16.66 1.57 7.49
CA GLY A 50 17.50 0.69 8.29
C GLY A 50 17.94 -0.60 7.59
N THR A 51 17.60 -0.79 6.32
CA THR A 51 17.90 -2.01 5.58
C THR A 51 19.07 -1.79 4.61
N GLU A 52 20.20 -2.45 4.87
CA GLU A 52 21.32 -2.41 3.94
C GLU A 52 21.01 -3.20 2.65
N PRO A 53 21.48 -2.72 1.49
CA PRO A 53 21.36 -3.46 0.25
C PRO A 53 22.01 -4.83 0.34
N ALA A 54 21.33 -5.88 -0.11
CA ALA A 54 21.90 -7.19 -0.17
C ALA A 54 23.04 -7.24 -1.23
N LYS A 55 24.15 -7.90 -0.89
CA LYS A 55 25.31 -8.01 -1.77
C LYS A 55 25.41 -9.40 -2.36
N GLY A 56 25.88 -9.48 -3.61
CA GLY A 56 26.17 -10.75 -4.27
C GLY A 56 24.96 -11.40 -4.96
N ARG A 57 25.20 -12.61 -5.43
CA ARG A 57 24.22 -13.40 -6.16
C ARG A 57 23.99 -14.72 -5.45
N PHE A 58 22.84 -15.33 -5.67
CA PHE A 58 22.56 -16.68 -5.19
C PHE A 58 23.47 -17.69 -5.90
N THR A 59 24.12 -18.53 -5.09
CA THR A 59 25.05 -19.56 -5.55
C THR A 59 24.61 -20.96 -5.10
N GLU A 60 25.25 -22.00 -5.61
CA GLU A 60 25.02 -23.36 -5.14
C GLU A 60 25.33 -23.53 -3.64
N ALA A 61 26.32 -22.81 -3.12
CA ALA A 61 26.66 -22.82 -1.70
C ALA A 61 25.51 -22.31 -0.82
N ASP A 62 24.79 -21.29 -1.29
CA ASP A 62 23.66 -20.73 -0.53
C ASP A 62 22.50 -21.71 -0.35
N ILE A 63 22.38 -22.71 -1.22
CA ILE A 63 21.31 -23.69 -1.18
C ILE A 63 21.77 -25.07 -0.73
N ALA A 64 23.08 -25.28 -0.49
CA ALA A 64 23.67 -26.60 -0.25
C ALA A 64 23.04 -27.32 0.94
N THR A 65 22.71 -26.61 2.02
CA THR A 65 22.14 -27.14 3.26
C THR A 65 20.62 -27.34 3.21
N LEU A 66 19.95 -26.85 2.16
CA LEU A 66 18.50 -26.98 2.03
C LEU A 66 18.07 -28.40 1.64
N PRO A 67 16.87 -28.84 2.03
CA PRO A 67 16.32 -30.12 1.62
C PRO A 67 16.33 -30.32 0.10
N GLY A 68 16.57 -31.55 -0.37
CA GLY A 68 16.68 -31.88 -1.79
C GLY A 68 15.55 -31.34 -2.69
N PRO A 69 14.26 -31.47 -2.31
CA PRO A 69 13.16 -30.89 -3.09
C PRO A 69 13.26 -29.38 -3.23
N VAL A 70 13.65 -28.66 -2.17
CA VAL A 70 13.80 -27.20 -2.18
C VAL A 70 14.93 -26.77 -3.11
N ARG A 71 16.08 -27.43 -3.05
CA ARG A 71 17.19 -27.17 -3.96
C ARG A 71 16.79 -27.35 -5.43
N ARG A 72 16.09 -28.44 -5.75
CA ARG A 72 15.58 -28.69 -7.11
C ARG A 72 14.61 -27.58 -7.56
N HIS A 73 13.72 -27.15 -6.67
CA HIS A 73 12.80 -26.07 -6.94
C HIS A 73 13.53 -24.76 -7.27
N LEU A 74 14.47 -24.34 -6.42
CA LEU A 74 15.23 -23.10 -6.61
C LEU A 74 16.05 -23.09 -7.91
N ARG A 75 16.66 -24.24 -8.28
CA ARG A 75 17.33 -24.39 -9.58
C ARG A 75 16.36 -24.27 -10.73
N ARG A 76 15.23 -24.96 -10.65
CA ARG A 76 14.20 -24.98 -11.69
C ARG A 76 13.59 -23.60 -11.92
N CYS A 77 13.39 -22.81 -10.86
CA CYS A 77 12.88 -21.44 -10.93
C CYS A 77 13.93 -20.42 -11.39
N GLY A 78 15.19 -20.84 -11.61
CA GLY A 78 16.25 -19.97 -12.10
C GLY A 78 16.70 -18.92 -11.08
N HIS A 79 16.64 -19.23 -9.78
CA HIS A 79 17.09 -18.30 -8.73
C HIS A 79 18.62 -18.19 -8.66
N LEU A 80 19.36 -19.22 -9.05
CA LEU A 80 20.81 -19.18 -9.09
C LEU A 80 21.33 -18.13 -10.07
N GLY A 81 22.35 -17.39 -9.64
CA GLY A 81 22.89 -16.27 -10.42
C GLY A 81 22.08 -14.97 -10.33
N LYS A 82 20.87 -14.98 -9.74
CA LYS A 82 20.11 -13.76 -9.49
C LYS A 82 20.70 -12.96 -8.32
N LEU A 83 20.52 -11.65 -8.34
CA LEU A 83 20.94 -10.79 -7.22
C LEU A 83 20.19 -11.19 -5.95
N LYS A 84 20.89 -11.20 -4.83
CA LYS A 84 20.28 -11.30 -3.52
C LYS A 84 19.45 -10.04 -3.26
N MET A 85 18.32 -10.18 -2.58
CA MET A 85 17.46 -9.06 -2.23
C MET A 85 17.51 -8.81 -0.72
N ALA A 86 17.43 -7.55 -0.33
CA ALA A 86 17.35 -7.16 1.08
C ALA A 86 15.92 -7.23 1.62
N TYR A 87 14.95 -6.99 0.76
CA TYR A 87 13.52 -7.08 1.06
C TYR A 87 12.73 -7.40 -0.20
N MET A 88 11.49 -7.82 0.00
CA MET A 88 10.49 -8.01 -1.06
C MET A 88 9.26 -7.17 -0.73
N LYS A 89 8.82 -6.36 -1.68
CA LYS A 89 7.53 -5.68 -1.64
C LYS A 89 6.53 -6.43 -2.53
N VAL A 90 5.39 -6.76 -1.96
CA VAL A 90 4.26 -7.38 -2.68
C VAL A 90 3.09 -6.42 -2.68
N VAL A 91 2.50 -6.16 -3.83
CA VAL A 91 1.35 -5.27 -3.98
C VAL A 91 0.27 -5.99 -4.78
N PHE A 92 -0.91 -6.07 -4.20
CA PHE A 92 -2.13 -6.53 -4.85
C PHE A 92 -3.16 -5.39 -4.80
N PRO A 93 -3.37 -4.66 -5.89
CA PRO A 93 -4.22 -3.48 -5.88
C PRO A 93 -5.72 -3.78 -5.85
N ASP A 94 -6.13 -4.96 -6.28
CA ASP A 94 -7.55 -5.37 -6.35
C ASP A 94 -7.64 -6.88 -6.15
N VAL A 95 -8.01 -7.30 -4.95
CA VAL A 95 -8.16 -8.71 -4.60
C VAL A 95 -9.59 -8.97 -4.12
N ALA A 96 -10.22 -10.00 -4.66
CA ALA A 96 -11.48 -10.50 -4.15
C ALA A 96 -11.23 -11.36 -2.90
N PHE A 97 -11.47 -10.79 -1.73
CA PHE A 97 -11.26 -11.47 -0.45
C PHE A 97 -12.56 -12.14 0.02
N SER A 98 -12.52 -13.45 0.19
CA SER A 98 -13.68 -14.23 0.65
C SER A 98 -13.82 -14.17 2.16
N LEU A 99 -14.98 -13.74 2.63
CA LEU A 99 -15.35 -13.75 4.05
C LEU A 99 -15.93 -15.10 4.52
N GLY A 100 -15.89 -16.10 3.66
CA GLY A 100 -16.39 -17.44 3.96
C GLY A 100 -17.41 -17.95 2.94
N LYS A 101 -17.81 -19.23 3.10
CA LYS A 101 -18.75 -19.91 2.19
C LYS A 101 -20.10 -19.16 2.14
N GLY A 102 -20.56 -18.84 0.92
CA GLY A 102 -21.86 -18.19 0.70
C GLY A 102 -21.88 -16.68 0.92
N LYS A 103 -20.75 -16.05 1.33
CA LYS A 103 -20.66 -14.59 1.45
C LYS A 103 -20.09 -13.97 0.17
N LYS A 104 -20.57 -12.79 -0.17
CA LYS A 104 -19.96 -12.02 -1.27
C LYS A 104 -18.53 -11.65 -0.89
N PRO A 105 -17.57 -11.82 -1.80
CA PRO A 105 -16.22 -11.35 -1.57
C PRO A 105 -16.21 -9.81 -1.49
N ILE A 106 -15.34 -9.27 -0.65
CA ILE A 106 -15.03 -7.86 -0.60
C ILE A 106 -13.78 -7.57 -1.44
N LYS A 107 -13.68 -6.37 -1.98
CA LYS A 107 -12.46 -5.92 -2.63
C LYS A 107 -11.51 -5.35 -1.59
N ILE A 108 -10.26 -5.77 -1.67
CA ILE A 108 -9.18 -5.25 -0.82
C ILE A 108 -7.98 -4.87 -1.68
N ALA A 109 -7.26 -3.84 -1.25
CA ALA A 109 -5.89 -3.61 -1.68
C ALA A 109 -4.94 -4.09 -0.58
N TYR A 110 -3.86 -4.75 -0.96
CA TYR A 110 -2.92 -5.35 -0.03
C TYR A 110 -1.49 -4.99 -0.40
N THR A 111 -0.74 -4.44 0.55
CA THR A 111 0.68 -4.17 0.40
C THR A 111 1.45 -4.81 1.56
N GLN A 112 2.52 -5.51 1.23
CA GLN A 112 3.35 -6.19 2.22
C GLN A 112 4.83 -5.98 1.92
N TYR A 113 5.62 -5.79 2.98
CA TYR A 113 7.08 -5.88 2.94
C TYR A 113 7.55 -7.07 3.77
N ASN A 114 8.49 -7.81 3.23
CA ASN A 114 9.20 -8.90 3.92
C ASN A 114 10.69 -8.57 3.85
N PHE A 115 11.36 -8.54 4.98
CA PHE A 115 12.79 -8.25 5.07
C PHE A 115 13.58 -9.56 5.21
N VAL A 116 14.75 -9.62 4.58
CA VAL A 116 15.55 -10.87 4.52
C VAL A 116 16.51 -11.00 5.70
N ASN A 117 17.19 -9.90 6.05
CA ASN A 117 18.24 -9.92 7.07
C ASN A 117 17.73 -9.91 8.51
N ARG A 118 16.44 -9.70 8.68
CA ARG A 118 15.74 -9.72 9.97
C ARG A 118 14.32 -10.22 9.76
N PRO A 119 13.71 -10.87 10.75
CA PRO A 119 12.40 -11.51 10.58
C PRO A 119 11.23 -10.50 10.57
N ASP A 120 11.48 -9.26 10.12
CA ASP A 120 10.46 -8.22 10.07
C ASP A 120 9.56 -8.42 8.85
N ARG A 121 8.30 -8.29 9.11
CA ARG A 121 7.24 -8.33 8.11
C ARG A 121 6.15 -7.33 8.48
N ILE A 122 5.81 -6.44 7.58
CA ILE A 122 4.70 -5.52 7.75
C ILE A 122 3.73 -5.63 6.57
N ALA A 123 2.46 -5.46 6.84
CA ALA A 123 1.43 -5.49 5.81
C ALA A 123 0.32 -4.49 6.12
N TYR A 124 -0.24 -3.92 5.07
CA TYR A 124 -1.42 -3.07 5.13
C TYR A 124 -2.49 -3.62 4.21
N ILE A 125 -3.70 -3.75 4.75
CA ILE A 125 -4.87 -4.16 4.00
C ILE A 125 -5.85 -2.99 4.02
N ASP A 126 -6.13 -2.46 2.84
CA ASP A 126 -7.21 -1.51 2.65
C ASP A 126 -8.47 -2.27 2.22
N SER A 127 -9.44 -2.30 3.10
CA SER A 127 -10.75 -2.89 2.87
C SER A 127 -11.79 -1.78 2.82
N SER A 128 -11.78 -0.97 1.78
CA SER A 128 -12.83 0.02 1.55
C SER A 128 -14.14 -0.73 1.31
N LEU A 129 -14.94 -0.81 2.33
CA LEU A 129 -16.33 -1.26 2.21
C LEU A 129 -17.13 -0.09 1.65
N TYR A 130 -17.47 -0.16 0.36
CA TYR A 130 -18.45 0.73 -0.28
C TYR A 130 -19.74 -0.04 -0.54
#